data_a6139b048a08388bfc1dc3440e8e7330
#
_entry.id   a6139b048a08388bfc1dc3440e8e7330
#
_cell.length_a   1.000
_cell.length_b   1.000
_cell.length_c   1.000
_cell.angle_alpha   90.00
_cell.angle_beta   90.00
_cell.angle_gamma   90.00
#
_symmetry.space_group_name_H-M   'P 1'
#
loop_
_entity.id
_entity.type
_entity.pdbx_description
1 polymer ?
#
loop_
_entity_poly.entity_id
_entity_poly.type
_entity_poly.pdbx_seq_one_letter_code
_entity_poly.pdbx_strand_id
1 'polypeptide(L)'
;MEKYIALPIALKVFRHDYKEFAKFKTANVYLNKIDAVIEHMRNDYFGIKKQLITIYHTEIRYIGKTSDVVKYRWRKGNECGVTEYTSEQLKDMTSEVMQNYLINTQSDIKERPWY
;
A
#
# COMPACT_ATOMS: atom_id res chain seq x y z
N MET A 1 -0.63 10.32 6.73
CA MET A 1 0.73 9.79 6.99
C MET A 1 0.77 8.27 7.00
N GLU A 2 -0.09 7.63 7.78
CA GLU A 2 -0.08 6.16 7.87
C GLU A 2 -0.38 5.47 6.55
N LYS A 3 -1.33 6.00 5.78
CA LYS A 3 -1.65 5.47 4.47
C LYS A 3 -0.47 5.58 3.50
N TYR A 4 0.27 6.67 3.56
CA TYR A 4 1.47 6.86 2.74
C TYR A 4 2.56 5.82 3.07
N ILE A 5 2.67 5.44 4.34
CA ILE A 5 3.62 4.43 4.79
C ILE A 5 3.13 3.02 4.43
N ALA A 6 1.85 2.74 4.63
CA ALA A 6 1.30 1.41 4.43
C ALA A 6 1.11 1.02 2.95
N LEU A 7 0.82 1.99 2.07
CA LEU A 7 0.57 1.69 0.65
C LEU A 7 1.75 1.01 -0.06
N PRO A 8 3.01 1.49 0.06
CA PRO A 8 4.13 0.80 -0.57
C PRO A 8 4.33 -0.62 -0.07
N ILE A 9 4.09 -0.86 1.22
CA ILE A 9 4.21 -2.18 1.81
C ILE A 9 3.12 -3.10 1.24
N ALA A 10 1.89 -2.61 1.19
CA ALA A 10 0.77 -3.36 0.64
C ALA A 10 0.98 -3.68 -0.85
N LEU A 11 1.53 -2.74 -1.62
CA LEU A 11 1.87 -2.96 -3.02
C LEU A 11 2.87 -4.10 -3.20
N LYS A 12 3.87 -4.18 -2.32
CA LYS A 12 4.84 -5.29 -2.37
C LYS A 12 4.17 -6.62 -2.09
N VAL A 13 3.28 -6.67 -1.11
CA VAL A 13 2.54 -7.89 -0.77
C VAL A 13 1.66 -8.34 -1.93
N PHE A 14 0.89 -7.43 -2.52
CA PHE A 14 0.05 -7.77 -3.66
C PHE A 14 0.85 -8.22 -4.88
N ARG A 15 1.99 -7.61 -5.14
CA ARG A 15 2.85 -8.04 -6.25
C ARG A 15 3.43 -9.43 -6.00
N HIS A 16 3.78 -9.73 -4.77
CA HIS A 16 4.22 -11.07 -4.40
C HIS A 16 3.09 -12.09 -4.59
N ASP A 17 1.90 -11.77 -4.10
CA ASP A 17 0.74 -12.64 -4.25
C ASP A 17 0.38 -12.84 -5.72
N TYR A 18 0.48 -11.81 -6.53
CA TYR A 18 0.26 -11.90 -7.97
C TYR A 18 1.15 -12.98 -8.59
N LYS A 19 2.43 -12.98 -8.27
CA LYS A 19 3.37 -13.98 -8.79
C LYS A 19 3.01 -15.39 -8.33
N GLU A 20 2.58 -15.54 -7.11
CA GLU A 20 2.18 -16.85 -6.58
C GLU A 20 0.91 -17.36 -7.24
N PHE A 21 -0.10 -16.49 -7.39
CA PHE A 21 -1.35 -16.88 -8.04
C PHE A 21 -1.19 -17.17 -9.53
N ALA A 22 -0.22 -16.56 -10.19
CA ALA A 22 0.02 -16.80 -11.61
C ALA A 22 0.37 -18.25 -11.92
N LYS A 23 0.76 -19.02 -10.92
CA LYS A 23 1.07 -20.46 -11.08
C LYS A 23 -0.15 -21.35 -11.18
N PHE A 24 -1.34 -20.84 -10.85
CA PHE A 24 -2.57 -21.61 -10.84
C PHE A 24 -3.35 -21.44 -12.14
N LYS A 25 -3.99 -22.53 -12.59
CA LYS A 25 -4.77 -22.52 -13.83
C LYS A 25 -6.01 -21.60 -13.75
N THR A 26 -6.57 -21.45 -12.57
CA THR A 26 -7.77 -20.63 -12.35
C THR A 26 -7.42 -19.23 -11.86
N ALA A 27 -6.20 -18.78 -12.11
CA ALA A 27 -5.67 -17.55 -11.56
C ALA A 27 -6.29 -16.28 -12.17
N ASN A 28 -6.83 -16.34 -13.38
CA ASN A 28 -7.24 -15.15 -14.11
C ASN A 28 -8.19 -14.23 -13.34
N VAL A 29 -9.13 -14.81 -12.60
CA VAL A 29 -10.08 -14.04 -11.81
C VAL A 29 -9.39 -13.25 -10.71
N TYR A 30 -8.50 -13.92 -9.97
CA TYR A 30 -7.75 -13.29 -8.88
C TYR A 30 -6.74 -12.29 -9.40
N LEU A 31 -6.02 -12.63 -10.47
CA LEU A 31 -5.00 -11.75 -11.05
C LEU A 31 -5.60 -10.44 -11.54
N ASN A 32 -6.74 -10.49 -12.20
CA ASN A 32 -7.41 -9.29 -12.67
C ASN A 32 -7.86 -8.41 -11.51
N LYS A 33 -8.39 -9.01 -10.44
CA LYS A 33 -8.77 -8.27 -9.24
C LYS A 33 -7.56 -7.61 -8.58
N ILE A 34 -6.47 -8.36 -8.46
CA ILE A 34 -5.23 -7.85 -7.88
C ILE A 34 -4.64 -6.75 -8.75
N ASP A 35 -4.66 -6.89 -10.07
CA ASP A 35 -4.21 -5.83 -10.98
C ASP A 35 -4.99 -4.54 -10.79
N ALA A 36 -6.31 -4.63 -10.68
CA ALA A 36 -7.15 -3.46 -10.45
C ALA A 36 -6.86 -2.81 -9.11
N VAL A 37 -6.64 -3.61 -8.08
CA VAL A 37 -6.28 -3.13 -6.74
C VAL A 37 -4.91 -2.43 -6.77
N ILE A 38 -3.92 -3.05 -7.41
CA ILE A 38 -2.57 -2.48 -7.51
C ILE A 38 -2.61 -1.13 -8.23
N GLU A 39 -3.32 -1.06 -9.34
CA GLU A 39 -3.45 0.20 -10.09
C GLU A 39 -4.11 1.29 -9.27
N HIS A 40 -5.20 0.97 -8.59
CA HIS A 40 -5.89 1.90 -7.72
C HIS A 40 -4.97 2.40 -6.60
N MET A 41 -4.25 1.49 -5.95
CA MET A 41 -3.31 1.83 -4.88
C MET A 41 -2.16 2.72 -5.38
N ARG A 42 -1.63 2.43 -6.56
CA ARG A 42 -0.56 3.24 -7.15
C ARG A 42 -1.01 4.66 -7.43
N ASN A 43 -2.20 4.80 -8.01
CA ASN A 43 -2.76 6.12 -8.30
C ASN A 43 -2.99 6.91 -7.02
N ASP A 44 -3.53 6.28 -6.00
CA ASP A 44 -3.74 6.91 -4.70
C ASP A 44 -2.42 7.29 -4.03
N TYR A 45 -1.43 6.41 -4.11
CA TYR A 45 -0.11 6.68 -3.54
C TYR A 45 0.52 7.92 -4.17
N PHE A 46 0.51 8.02 -5.49
CA PHE A 46 1.05 9.20 -6.18
C PHE A 46 0.25 10.46 -5.85
N GLY A 47 -1.06 10.34 -5.73
CA GLY A 47 -1.91 11.45 -5.32
C GLY A 47 -1.58 11.95 -3.92
N ILE A 48 -1.43 11.05 -2.97
CA ILE A 48 -1.08 11.38 -1.58
C ILE A 48 0.33 11.99 -1.53
N LYS A 49 1.28 11.43 -2.24
CA LYS A 49 2.64 11.95 -2.31
C LYS A 49 2.66 13.39 -2.84
N LYS A 50 1.91 13.64 -3.90
CA LYS A 50 1.78 14.97 -4.47
C LYS A 50 1.17 15.96 -3.48
N GLN A 51 0.10 15.57 -2.79
CA GLN A 51 -0.55 16.39 -1.78
C GLN A 51 0.39 16.70 -0.61
N LEU A 52 1.13 15.71 -0.14
CA LEU A 52 2.09 15.91 0.95
C LEU A 52 3.15 16.95 0.58
N ILE A 53 3.63 16.92 -0.66
CA ILE A 53 4.65 17.87 -1.12
C ILE A 53 4.06 19.26 -1.40
N THR A 54 2.94 19.32 -2.13
CA THR A 54 2.41 20.59 -2.65
C THR A 54 1.52 21.34 -1.67
N ILE A 55 0.73 20.63 -0.88
CA ILE A 55 -0.26 21.24 0.04
C ILE A 55 0.28 21.28 1.47
N TYR A 56 0.80 20.16 1.93
CA TYR A 56 1.23 20.03 3.32
C TYR A 56 2.71 20.29 3.53
N HIS A 57 3.50 20.41 2.45
CA HIS A 57 4.96 20.62 2.50
C HIS A 57 5.64 19.61 3.44
N THR A 58 5.17 18.37 3.38
CA THR A 58 5.62 17.31 4.26
C THR A 58 6.42 16.28 3.48
N GLU A 59 7.57 15.87 4.02
CA GLU A 59 8.41 14.83 3.49
C GLU A 59 8.52 13.73 4.54
N ILE A 60 8.37 12.46 4.11
CA ILE A 60 8.46 11.30 4.99
C ILE A 60 9.47 10.34 4.38
N ARG A 61 10.47 9.94 5.17
CA ARG A 61 11.53 9.02 4.73
C ARG A 61 11.71 7.89 5.72
N TYR A 62 11.89 6.69 5.19
CA TYR A 62 12.33 5.54 5.96
C TYR A 62 13.78 5.75 6.37
N ILE A 63 14.09 5.59 7.65
CA ILE A 63 15.46 5.78 8.16
C ILE A 63 16.07 4.54 8.74
N GLY A 64 15.31 3.51 9.02
CA GLY A 64 15.89 2.25 9.46
C GLY A 64 14.94 1.43 10.32
N LYS A 65 15.42 0.22 10.63
CA LYS A 65 14.73 -0.72 11.51
C LYS A 65 15.72 -1.15 12.61
N THR A 66 15.28 -1.03 13.86
CA THR A 66 16.05 -1.47 15.02
C THR A 66 15.17 -2.42 15.83
N SER A 67 15.59 -3.69 16.00
CA SER A 67 14.76 -4.73 16.62
C SER A 67 13.42 -4.83 15.92
N ASP A 68 12.32 -4.61 16.64
CA ASP A 68 10.96 -4.67 16.10
C ASP A 68 10.40 -3.29 15.75
N VAL A 69 11.21 -2.25 15.78
CA VAL A 69 10.76 -0.87 15.56
C VAL A 69 11.31 -0.35 14.25
N VAL A 70 10.40 0.14 13.41
CA VAL A 70 10.73 0.79 12.14
C VAL A 70 10.55 2.28 12.32
N LYS A 71 11.55 3.04 11.88
CA LYS A 71 11.58 4.49 12.08
C LYS A 71 11.43 5.22 10.76
N TYR A 72 10.60 6.26 10.78
CA TYR A 72 10.41 7.18 9.66
C TYR A 72 10.69 8.59 10.13
N ARG A 73 11.44 9.34 9.33
CA ARG A 73 11.67 10.76 9.59
C ARG A 73 10.65 11.57 8.78
N TRP A 74 10.01 12.51 9.45
CA TRP A 74 9.14 13.45 8.76
C TRP A 74 9.68 14.87 8.89
N ARG A 75 9.42 15.67 7.89
CA ARG A 75 9.78 17.08 7.87
C ARG A 75 8.61 17.86 7.30
N LYS A 76 8.12 18.83 8.04
CA LYS A 76 7.04 19.71 7.63
C LYS A 76 7.47 21.16 7.84
N GLY A 77 7.80 21.88 6.77
CA GLY A 77 8.33 23.23 6.86
C GLY A 77 9.62 23.25 7.68
N ASN A 78 9.61 23.98 8.78
CA ASN A 78 10.75 24.08 9.69
C ASN A 78 10.70 23.05 10.82
N GLU A 79 9.65 22.27 10.89
CA GLU A 79 9.49 21.23 11.91
C GLU A 79 9.95 19.89 11.36
N CYS A 80 10.54 19.08 12.21
CA CYS A 80 10.91 17.72 11.85
C CYS A 80 10.77 16.83 13.09
N GLY A 81 10.62 15.54 12.83
CA GLY A 81 10.51 14.56 13.89
C GLY A 81 10.70 13.15 13.37
N VAL A 82 10.58 12.21 14.28
CA VAL A 82 10.70 10.79 13.97
C VAL A 82 9.43 10.10 14.46
N THR A 83 8.82 9.31 13.58
CA THR A 83 7.69 8.46 13.94
C THR A 83 8.16 7.02 13.96
N GLU A 84 7.78 6.29 14.99
CA GLU A 84 8.18 4.90 15.16
C GLU A 84 6.95 4.00 15.11
N TYR A 85 7.11 2.87 14.42
CA TYR A 85 6.08 1.84 14.34
C TYR A 85 6.71 0.50 14.66
N THR A 86 6.01 -0.32 15.45
CA THR A 86 6.43 -1.71 15.62
C THR A 86 6.12 -2.49 14.35
N SER A 87 6.79 -3.62 14.14
CA SER A 87 6.50 -4.50 13.00
C SER A 87 5.05 -4.94 13.01
N GLU A 88 4.48 -5.15 14.19
CA GLU A 88 3.08 -5.55 14.35
C GLU A 88 2.13 -4.42 13.96
N GLN A 89 2.43 -3.18 14.36
CA GLN A 89 1.64 -2.02 13.96
C GLN A 89 1.64 -1.83 12.44
N LEU A 90 2.80 -1.95 11.81
CA LEU A 90 2.89 -1.87 10.35
C LEU A 90 2.12 -2.97 9.65
N LYS A 91 2.16 -4.17 10.20
CA LYS A 91 1.41 -5.31 9.67
C LYS A 91 -0.09 -5.05 9.74
N ASP A 92 -0.58 -4.54 10.87
CA ASP A 92 -1.99 -4.21 11.05
C ASP A 92 -2.44 -3.10 10.11
N MET A 93 -1.65 -2.03 10.00
CA MET A 93 -1.93 -0.92 9.08
C MET A 93 -1.97 -1.39 7.63
N THR A 94 -1.03 -2.23 7.24
CA THR A 94 -0.95 -2.80 5.90
C THR A 94 -2.14 -3.69 5.60
N SER A 95 -2.52 -4.55 6.54
CA SER A 95 -3.67 -5.44 6.40
C SER A 95 -4.96 -4.66 6.23
N GLU A 96 -5.15 -3.61 7.01
CA GLU A 96 -6.31 -2.74 6.91
C GLU A 96 -6.40 -2.06 5.55
N VAL A 97 -5.29 -1.51 5.07
CA VAL A 97 -5.22 -0.89 3.75
C VAL A 97 -5.55 -1.90 2.65
N MET A 98 -4.96 -3.08 2.71
CA MET A 98 -5.22 -4.14 1.73
C MET A 98 -6.69 -4.54 1.70
N GLN A 99 -7.29 -4.72 2.87
CA GLN A 99 -8.70 -5.07 3.00
C GLN A 99 -9.61 -4.01 2.39
N ASN A 100 -9.35 -2.75 2.70
CA ASN A 100 -10.13 -1.64 2.18
C ASN A 100 -10.07 -1.56 0.65
N TYR A 101 -8.91 -1.76 0.07
CA TYR A 101 -8.77 -1.75 -1.38
C TYR A 101 -9.41 -2.96 -2.05
N LEU A 102 -9.33 -4.13 -1.44
CA LEU A 102 -9.99 -5.32 -1.97
C LEU A 102 -11.51 -5.17 -2.00
N ILE A 103 -12.07 -4.54 -0.98
CA ILE A 103 -13.51 -4.34 -0.87
C ILE A 103 -13.98 -3.23 -1.82
N ASN A 104 -13.25 -2.12 -1.87
CA ASN A 104 -13.69 -0.91 -2.55
C ASN A 104 -13.26 -0.79 -4.01
N THR A 105 -12.31 -1.61 -4.46
CA THR A 105 -11.86 -1.57 -5.84
C THR A 105 -12.79 -2.38 -6.72
N GLN A 106 -13.37 -1.74 -7.72
CA GLN A 106 -14.13 -2.43 -8.74
C GLN A 106 -13.19 -2.94 -9.82
N SER A 107 -13.43 -4.15 -10.26
CA SER A 107 -12.67 -4.74 -11.35
C SER A 107 -13.62 -5.14 -12.47
N ASP A 108 -13.11 -5.11 -13.69
CA ASP A 108 -13.89 -5.46 -14.88
C ASP A 108 -14.20 -6.95 -14.99
N ILE A 109 -13.74 -7.73 -14.06
CA ILE A 109 -13.87 -9.17 -14.09
C ILE A 109 -15.20 -9.67 -13.63
N LYS A 110 -15.94 -8.87 -12.93
CA LYS A 110 -17.25 -9.25 -12.40
C LYS A 110 -18.21 -9.79 -13.44
N GLU A 111 -17.90 -9.59 -14.72
CA GLU A 111 -18.71 -10.05 -15.84
C GLU A 111 -18.23 -11.33 -16.47
N ARG A 112 -17.13 -11.90 -16.03
CA ARG A 112 -16.63 -13.14 -16.58
C ARG A 112 -17.31 -14.32 -15.92
N PRO A 113 -18.02 -15.15 -16.70
CA PRO A 113 -18.52 -16.40 -16.15
C PRO A 113 -17.34 -17.32 -15.87
N TRP A 114 -17.35 -17.94 -14.73
CA TRP A 114 -16.35 -18.86 -14.31
C TRP A 114 -16.65 -20.28 -14.68
N TYR A 115 -17.80 -20.49 -15.12
CA TYR A 115 -18.37 -21.80 -15.33
C TYR A 115 -18.41 -22.15 -16.80
#